data_a4cb490d8a93cb2fc329e3973687e60a
#
_entry.id   a4cb490d8a93cb2fc329e3973687e60a
#
_cell.length_a   1.000
_cell.length_b   1.000
_cell.length_c   1.000
_cell.angle_alpha   90.00
_cell.angle_beta   90.00
_cell.angle_gamma   90.00
#
_symmetry.space_group_name_H-M   'P 1'
#
loop_
_entity.id
_entity.type
_entity.pdbx_description
1 polymer ?
#
loop_
_entity_poly.entity_id
_entity_poly.type
_entity_poly.pdbx_seq_one_letter_code
_entity_poly.pdbx_strand_id
1 'polypeptide(L)'
;EILEATRAEIGPEMIMGMRINSDDGHEGGLSPDEWADIAKEFEETGLIDYISCSHGTYINRMLIYPTAPEKHGFQLDATAQIKSKLKLPVVGVGRITTPEEAETWLSQGKCDFVGMARALVADPKWAQKSLTGKSGTIRPCVGANWCMSRIFAQAPLGCIHNPAAGQELDLDEYNLPPVEKKKKVAVVGGGPAGMRASWTLARRGHQVTLFEARTELGGQVRWWAQAESRHELIGI
;
A
#
# COMPACT_ATOMS: atom_id res chain seq x y z
N GLU A 1 -31.72 1.64 7.65
CA GLU A 1 -31.74 0.79 8.90
C GLU A 1 -30.34 0.66 9.54
N ILE A 2 -29.32 0.01 8.90
CA ILE A 2 -28.00 -0.22 9.53
C ILE A 2 -27.31 1.12 9.85
N LEU A 3 -27.28 2.07 8.92
CA LEU A 3 -26.64 3.38 9.15
C LEU A 3 -27.38 4.17 10.24
N GLU A 4 -28.72 4.14 10.23
CA GLU A 4 -29.55 4.78 11.26
C GLU A 4 -29.29 4.21 12.65
N ALA A 5 -29.29 2.88 12.76
CA ALA A 5 -29.01 2.20 14.02
C ALA A 5 -27.58 2.50 14.51
N THR A 6 -26.60 2.49 13.58
CA THR A 6 -25.21 2.83 13.91
C THR A 6 -25.09 4.28 14.38
N ARG A 7 -25.68 5.22 13.66
CA ARG A 7 -25.64 6.65 14.01
C ARG A 7 -26.33 6.91 15.35
N ALA A 8 -27.43 6.23 15.62
CA ALA A 8 -28.14 6.35 16.91
C ALA A 8 -27.26 5.87 18.08
N GLU A 9 -26.46 4.82 17.88
CA GLU A 9 -25.59 4.28 18.93
C GLU A 9 -24.33 5.11 19.14
N ILE A 10 -23.66 5.54 18.06
CA ILE A 10 -22.37 6.28 18.17
C ILE A 10 -22.55 7.78 18.40
N GLY A 11 -23.76 8.32 18.21
CA GLY A 11 -24.05 9.75 18.34
C GLY A 11 -23.59 10.60 17.14
N PRO A 12 -23.92 11.90 17.13
CA PRO A 12 -23.64 12.79 15.99
C PRO A 12 -22.18 13.20 15.85
N GLU A 13 -21.40 13.17 16.92
CA GLU A 13 -20.00 13.65 16.93
C GLU A 13 -18.98 12.63 16.36
N MET A 14 -19.34 11.35 16.35
CA MET A 14 -18.45 10.31 15.83
C MET A 14 -18.46 10.29 14.30
N ILE A 15 -17.29 10.40 13.68
CA ILE A 15 -17.15 10.31 12.22
C ILE A 15 -17.54 8.90 11.74
N MET A 16 -18.49 8.82 10.83
CA MET A 16 -18.97 7.58 10.22
C MET A 16 -18.75 7.58 8.71
N GLY A 17 -17.85 6.73 8.24
CA GLY A 17 -17.63 6.55 6.81
C GLY A 17 -18.26 5.28 6.27
N MET A 18 -18.54 5.29 4.98
CA MET A 18 -19.04 4.12 4.26
C MET A 18 -18.05 3.71 3.16
N ARG A 19 -17.80 2.40 3.03
CA ARG A 19 -17.00 1.89 1.93
C ARG A 19 -17.90 1.28 0.86
N ILE A 20 -17.71 1.73 -0.38
CA ILE A 20 -18.42 1.26 -1.57
C ILE A 20 -17.41 0.86 -2.65
N ASN A 21 -17.86 0.14 -3.68
CA ASN A 21 -17.07 0.01 -4.90
C ASN A 21 -17.12 1.29 -5.73
N SER A 22 -16.12 1.48 -6.59
CA SER A 22 -16.16 2.51 -7.65
C SER A 22 -16.54 1.91 -9.01
N ASP A 23 -16.36 0.61 -9.16
CA ASP A 23 -16.68 -0.18 -10.35
C ASP A 23 -16.60 -1.66 -9.96
N ASP A 24 -17.58 -2.46 -10.33
CA ASP A 24 -17.54 -3.91 -10.12
C ASP A 24 -16.63 -4.61 -11.14
N GLY A 25 -16.40 -3.98 -12.30
CA GLY A 25 -15.43 -4.40 -13.30
C GLY A 25 -15.77 -5.69 -14.02
N HIS A 26 -17.04 -6.07 -14.11
CA HIS A 26 -17.51 -7.24 -14.86
C HIS A 26 -18.91 -7.04 -15.43
N GLU A 27 -19.27 -7.84 -16.43
CA GLU A 27 -20.60 -7.84 -17.03
C GLU A 27 -21.67 -8.18 -15.97
N GLY A 28 -22.75 -7.40 -15.92
CA GLY A 28 -23.82 -7.54 -14.94
C GLY A 28 -23.49 -6.97 -13.54
N GLY A 29 -22.29 -6.43 -13.33
CA GLY A 29 -21.96 -5.65 -12.16
C GLY A 29 -22.33 -4.18 -12.32
N LEU A 30 -22.24 -3.42 -11.23
CA LEU A 30 -22.52 -1.99 -11.23
C LEU A 30 -21.36 -1.20 -11.85
N SER A 31 -21.69 -0.28 -12.73
CA SER A 31 -20.77 0.67 -13.35
C SER A 31 -20.39 1.82 -12.41
N PRO A 32 -19.37 2.63 -12.74
CA PRO A 32 -19.03 3.82 -11.95
C PRO A 32 -20.19 4.83 -11.84
N ASP A 33 -21.01 4.99 -12.88
CA ASP A 33 -22.17 5.89 -12.83
C ASP A 33 -23.25 5.41 -11.88
N GLU A 34 -23.56 4.12 -11.88
CA GLU A 34 -24.53 3.51 -10.95
C GLU A 34 -24.03 3.57 -9.51
N TRP A 35 -22.73 3.31 -9.27
CA TRP A 35 -22.14 3.50 -7.95
C TRP A 35 -22.16 4.95 -7.50
N ALA A 36 -22.00 5.91 -8.42
CA ALA A 36 -22.08 7.33 -8.09
C ALA A 36 -23.51 7.75 -7.71
N ASP A 37 -24.54 7.20 -8.35
CA ASP A 37 -25.94 7.45 -7.99
C ASP A 37 -26.28 6.84 -6.62
N ILE A 38 -25.86 5.61 -6.37
CA ILE A 38 -25.97 4.96 -5.05
C ILE A 38 -25.27 5.77 -3.96
N ALA A 39 -24.05 6.23 -4.24
CA ALA A 39 -23.29 7.06 -3.29
C ALA A 39 -24.02 8.37 -2.97
N LYS A 40 -24.68 8.96 -3.97
CA LYS A 40 -25.49 10.16 -3.82
C LYS A 40 -26.71 9.93 -2.93
N GLU A 41 -27.40 8.82 -3.09
CA GLU A 41 -28.51 8.44 -2.20
C GLU A 41 -28.04 8.31 -0.74
N PHE A 42 -26.88 7.73 -0.50
CA PHE A 42 -26.30 7.65 0.87
C PHE A 42 -25.92 9.02 1.43
N GLU A 43 -25.34 9.91 0.62
CA GLU A 43 -25.05 11.29 1.03
C GLU A 43 -26.34 12.01 1.47
N GLU A 44 -27.42 11.85 0.72
CA GLU A 44 -28.72 12.51 0.99
C GLU A 44 -29.38 12.04 2.29
N THR A 45 -29.00 10.88 2.82
CA THR A 45 -29.45 10.45 4.16
C THR A 45 -28.94 11.35 5.29
N GLY A 46 -27.80 12.04 5.09
CA GLY A 46 -27.13 12.83 6.11
C GLY A 46 -26.52 11.99 7.26
N LEU A 47 -26.44 10.67 7.09
CA LEU A 47 -25.98 9.77 8.16
C LEU A 47 -24.46 9.53 8.14
N ILE A 48 -23.81 9.74 6.98
CA ILE A 48 -22.38 9.45 6.77
C ILE A 48 -21.60 10.75 6.54
N ASP A 49 -20.32 10.72 6.90
CA ASP A 49 -19.43 11.89 6.85
C ASP A 49 -18.41 11.80 5.70
N TYR A 50 -18.14 10.62 5.16
CA TYR A 50 -17.26 10.40 3.99
C TYR A 50 -17.53 9.07 3.31
N ILE A 51 -17.06 8.95 2.07
CA ILE A 51 -17.09 7.71 1.29
C ILE A 51 -15.67 7.24 0.99
N SER A 52 -15.42 5.94 1.20
CA SER A 52 -14.18 5.27 0.81
C SER A 52 -14.44 4.35 -0.36
N CYS A 53 -13.83 4.63 -1.50
CA CYS A 53 -13.97 3.81 -2.69
C CYS A 53 -13.04 2.58 -2.65
N SER A 54 -13.56 1.43 -3.08
CA SER A 54 -12.79 0.26 -3.49
C SER A 54 -13.06 -0.02 -4.96
N HIS A 55 -12.63 -1.16 -5.47
CA HIS A 55 -12.80 -1.52 -6.87
C HIS A 55 -12.81 -3.03 -7.04
N GLY A 56 -13.67 -3.52 -7.96
CA GLY A 56 -13.78 -4.93 -8.27
C GLY A 56 -14.55 -5.75 -7.23
N THR A 57 -14.84 -6.98 -7.62
CA THR A 57 -15.57 -7.96 -6.81
C THR A 57 -14.80 -9.26 -6.71
N TYR A 58 -15.31 -10.23 -5.96
CA TYR A 58 -14.71 -11.57 -5.87
C TYR A 58 -14.70 -12.34 -7.20
N ILE A 59 -15.48 -11.91 -8.21
CA ILE A 59 -15.46 -12.47 -9.56
C ILE A 59 -14.14 -12.12 -10.26
N ASN A 60 -13.65 -10.88 -10.06
CA ASN A 60 -12.41 -10.37 -10.67
C ASN A 60 -11.42 -9.88 -9.60
N ARG A 61 -11.00 -10.77 -8.71
CA ARG A 61 -10.13 -10.47 -7.57
C ARG A 61 -8.88 -9.66 -7.91
N MET A 62 -8.40 -9.73 -9.15
CA MET A 62 -7.24 -8.97 -9.60
C MET A 62 -7.46 -7.45 -9.55
N LEU A 63 -8.70 -7.00 -9.63
CA LEU A 63 -9.04 -5.59 -9.47
C LEU A 63 -9.07 -5.15 -8.00
N ILE A 64 -9.38 -6.05 -7.07
CA ILE A 64 -9.38 -5.73 -5.63
C ILE A 64 -7.95 -5.54 -5.10
N TYR A 65 -7.03 -6.43 -5.50
CA TYR A 65 -5.61 -6.39 -5.09
C TYR A 65 -4.71 -6.62 -6.29
N PRO A 66 -4.61 -5.60 -7.16
CA PRO A 66 -3.88 -5.69 -8.43
C PRO A 66 -2.40 -5.99 -8.24
N THR A 67 -1.83 -6.74 -9.19
CA THR A 67 -0.41 -7.08 -9.23
C THR A 67 0.41 -6.03 -9.99
N ALA A 68 1.72 -6.25 -10.11
CA ALA A 68 2.66 -5.33 -10.74
C ALA A 68 2.28 -4.82 -12.15
N PRO A 69 1.71 -5.63 -13.06
CA PRO A 69 1.32 -5.14 -14.39
C PRO A 69 0.24 -4.06 -14.39
N GLU A 70 -0.55 -3.97 -13.32
CA GLU A 70 -1.63 -3.00 -13.26
C GLU A 70 -1.09 -1.60 -13.00
N LYS A 71 -1.64 -0.60 -13.68
CA LYS A 71 -1.19 0.79 -13.56
C LYS A 71 -1.45 1.34 -12.16
N HIS A 72 -0.56 2.21 -11.69
CA HIS A 72 -0.81 3.00 -10.49
C HIS A 72 -1.97 3.98 -10.73
N GLY A 73 -2.86 4.08 -9.75
CA GLY A 73 -4.03 4.94 -9.85
C GLY A 73 -5.15 4.45 -10.77
N PHE A 74 -5.10 3.21 -11.28
CA PHE A 74 -6.07 2.72 -12.28
C PHE A 74 -7.54 2.81 -11.84
N GLN A 75 -7.82 2.80 -10.54
CA GLN A 75 -9.18 2.92 -9.97
C GLN A 75 -9.65 4.37 -9.81
N LEU A 76 -8.76 5.35 -9.94
CA LEU A 76 -9.05 6.72 -9.55
C LEU A 76 -9.94 7.46 -10.55
N ASP A 77 -10.03 7.02 -11.81
CA ASP A 77 -10.97 7.60 -12.76
C ASP A 77 -12.41 7.28 -12.38
N ALA A 78 -12.70 6.04 -12.00
CA ALA A 78 -14.02 5.65 -11.47
C ALA A 78 -14.32 6.35 -10.13
N THR A 79 -13.33 6.47 -9.25
CA THR A 79 -13.48 7.25 -8.00
C THR A 79 -13.80 8.72 -8.28
N ALA A 80 -13.19 9.33 -9.29
CA ALA A 80 -13.44 10.72 -9.67
C ALA A 80 -14.88 10.92 -10.20
N GLN A 81 -15.45 9.93 -10.89
CA GLN A 81 -16.86 9.99 -11.32
C GLN A 81 -17.79 10.01 -10.10
N ILE A 82 -17.55 9.16 -9.10
CA ILE A 82 -18.32 9.18 -7.84
C ILE A 82 -18.17 10.54 -7.17
N LYS A 83 -16.93 11.00 -6.97
CA LYS A 83 -16.66 12.30 -6.35
C LYS A 83 -17.38 13.46 -7.05
N SER A 84 -17.49 13.43 -8.37
CA SER A 84 -18.11 14.50 -9.12
C SER A 84 -19.60 14.73 -8.79
N LYS A 85 -20.29 13.72 -8.26
CA LYS A 85 -21.70 13.78 -7.84
C LYS A 85 -21.86 14.09 -6.34
N LEU A 86 -20.77 14.05 -5.55
CA LEU A 86 -20.80 14.17 -4.10
C LEU A 86 -20.25 15.51 -3.60
N LYS A 87 -20.75 15.93 -2.45
CA LYS A 87 -20.18 17.01 -1.62
C LYS A 87 -19.33 16.44 -0.47
N LEU A 88 -19.60 15.20 -0.05
CA LEU A 88 -18.84 14.50 0.99
C LEU A 88 -17.41 14.22 0.51
N PRO A 89 -16.44 14.23 1.45
CA PRO A 89 -15.08 13.81 1.15
C PRO A 89 -15.02 12.36 0.63
N VAL A 90 -14.17 12.14 -0.38
CA VAL A 90 -14.00 10.83 -1.00
C VAL A 90 -12.56 10.35 -0.84
N VAL A 91 -12.40 9.14 -0.30
CA VAL A 91 -11.11 8.46 -0.18
C VAL A 91 -10.92 7.56 -1.40
N GLY A 92 -9.90 7.85 -2.22
CA GLY A 92 -9.52 7.04 -3.37
C GLY A 92 -8.39 6.06 -3.06
N VAL A 93 -8.41 4.91 -3.72
CA VAL A 93 -7.35 3.88 -3.65
C VAL A 93 -6.88 3.50 -5.04
N GLY A 94 -5.79 2.73 -5.18
CA GLY A 94 -5.37 2.21 -6.50
C GLY A 94 -3.86 2.12 -6.69
N ARG A 95 -3.17 1.20 -6.00
CA ARG A 95 -1.70 1.03 -6.12
C ARG A 95 -0.91 2.34 -5.95
N ILE A 96 -1.34 3.22 -5.06
CA ILE A 96 -0.57 4.41 -4.71
C ILE A 96 0.62 3.98 -3.86
N THR A 97 1.83 4.27 -4.29
CA THR A 97 3.06 3.78 -3.65
C THR A 97 4.00 4.89 -3.23
N THR A 98 3.98 6.03 -3.91
CA THR A 98 4.83 7.18 -3.62
C THR A 98 4.03 8.43 -3.21
N PRO A 99 4.64 9.37 -2.46
CA PRO A 99 4.00 10.65 -2.14
C PRO A 99 3.69 11.49 -3.37
N GLU A 100 4.53 11.43 -4.38
CA GLU A 100 4.37 12.16 -5.64
C GLU A 100 3.14 11.68 -6.41
N GLU A 101 2.88 10.37 -6.41
CA GLU A 101 1.64 9.81 -6.95
C GLU A 101 0.42 10.28 -6.17
N ALA A 102 0.47 10.19 -4.84
CA ALA A 102 -0.61 10.64 -3.97
C ALA A 102 -0.97 12.11 -4.24
N GLU A 103 0.03 12.99 -4.28
CA GLU A 103 -0.14 14.42 -4.58
C GLU A 103 -0.71 14.66 -5.98
N THR A 104 -0.26 13.88 -6.96
CA THR A 104 -0.77 13.97 -8.33
C THR A 104 -2.28 13.73 -8.39
N TRP A 105 -2.77 12.71 -7.72
CA TRP A 105 -4.19 12.37 -7.74
C TRP A 105 -5.05 13.34 -6.94
N LEU A 106 -4.54 13.84 -5.81
CA LEU A 106 -5.19 14.89 -5.02
C LEU A 106 -5.28 16.20 -5.79
N SER A 107 -4.18 16.65 -6.41
CA SER A 107 -4.14 17.91 -7.17
C SER A 107 -5.01 17.87 -8.45
N GLN A 108 -5.19 16.69 -9.04
CA GLN A 108 -6.13 16.48 -10.14
C GLN A 108 -7.60 16.42 -9.69
N GLY A 109 -7.87 16.48 -8.40
CA GLY A 109 -9.22 16.45 -7.85
C GLY A 109 -9.92 15.09 -7.96
N LYS A 110 -9.18 13.99 -8.17
CA LYS A 110 -9.77 12.65 -8.32
C LYS A 110 -10.29 12.07 -7.01
N CYS A 111 -9.74 12.50 -5.89
CA CYS A 111 -10.19 12.17 -4.53
C CYS A 111 -9.79 13.30 -3.58
N ASP A 112 -10.31 13.28 -2.35
CA ASP A 112 -9.94 14.23 -1.30
C ASP A 112 -8.88 13.66 -0.36
N PHE A 113 -8.86 12.34 -0.23
CA PHE A 113 -7.89 11.59 0.55
C PHE A 113 -7.43 10.37 -0.24
N VAL A 114 -6.20 9.93 0.01
CA VAL A 114 -5.68 8.68 -0.54
C VAL A 114 -5.68 7.57 0.50
N GLY A 115 -6.24 6.42 0.13
CA GLY A 115 -6.22 5.20 0.94
C GLY A 115 -5.14 4.24 0.46
N MET A 116 -4.35 3.72 1.40
CA MET A 116 -3.28 2.77 1.11
C MET A 116 -3.28 1.62 2.10
N ALA A 117 -3.10 0.39 1.61
CA ALA A 117 -2.91 -0.78 2.47
C ALA A 117 -1.51 -1.38 2.24
N ARG A 118 -1.26 -1.94 1.08
CA ARG A 118 0.00 -2.65 0.78
C ARG A 118 1.24 -1.75 0.83
N ALA A 119 1.12 -0.47 0.49
CA ALA A 119 2.21 0.50 0.63
C ALA A 119 2.62 0.66 2.11
N LEU A 120 1.64 0.71 3.03
CA LEU A 120 1.89 0.78 4.48
C LEU A 120 2.39 -0.54 5.07
N VAL A 121 2.02 -1.68 4.49
CA VAL A 121 2.64 -2.99 4.84
C VAL A 121 4.10 -3.03 4.42
N ALA A 122 4.44 -2.47 3.25
CA ALA A 122 5.82 -2.39 2.78
C ALA A 122 6.64 -1.40 3.62
N ASP A 123 6.09 -0.24 3.94
CA ASP A 123 6.73 0.77 4.78
C ASP A 123 5.73 1.40 5.77
N PRO A 124 5.71 0.95 7.04
CA PRO A 124 4.80 1.50 8.04
C PRO A 124 5.07 2.98 8.39
N LYS A 125 6.24 3.51 8.05
CA LYS A 125 6.60 4.93 8.23
C LYS A 125 6.42 5.77 6.97
N TRP A 126 5.69 5.28 5.98
CA TRP A 126 5.46 5.96 4.71
C TRP A 126 4.99 7.42 4.93
N ALA A 127 3.92 7.63 5.69
CA ALA A 127 3.39 8.97 5.95
C ALA A 127 4.39 9.87 6.69
N GLN A 128 5.07 9.34 7.73
CA GLN A 128 6.09 10.08 8.44
C GLN A 128 7.27 10.49 7.54
N LYS A 129 7.72 9.59 6.68
CA LYS A 129 8.81 9.86 5.73
C LYS A 129 8.39 10.91 4.69
N SER A 130 7.15 10.85 4.20
CA SER A 130 6.58 11.85 3.29
C SER A 130 6.58 13.24 3.93
N LEU A 131 6.05 13.38 5.14
CA LEU A 131 5.96 14.64 5.88
C LEU A 131 7.32 15.24 6.23
N THR A 132 8.35 14.41 6.37
CA THR A 132 9.72 14.87 6.78
C THR A 132 10.68 14.99 5.61
N GLY A 133 10.21 14.96 4.36
CA GLY A 133 11.05 15.10 3.17
C GLY A 133 11.98 13.92 2.90
N LYS A 134 11.65 12.74 3.44
CA LYS A 134 12.45 11.51 3.29
C LYS A 134 11.82 10.50 2.32
N SER A 135 11.08 10.99 1.32
CA SER A 135 10.38 10.16 0.31
C SER A 135 11.30 9.14 -0.36
N GLY A 136 12.53 9.53 -0.70
CA GLY A 136 13.52 8.63 -1.29
C GLY A 136 13.98 7.45 -0.40
N THR A 137 13.53 7.39 0.85
CA THR A 137 13.78 6.27 1.76
C THR A 137 12.56 5.40 2.00
N ILE A 138 11.44 5.70 1.34
CA ILE A 138 10.22 4.90 1.40
C ILE A 138 10.45 3.59 0.64
N ARG A 139 10.08 2.49 1.26
CA ARG A 139 10.11 1.17 0.66
C ARG A 139 8.82 0.94 -0.12
N PRO A 140 8.85 0.94 -1.47
CA PRO A 140 7.64 0.84 -2.26
C PRO A 140 7.02 -0.55 -2.23
N CYS A 141 5.70 -0.62 -2.41
CA CYS A 141 5.01 -1.87 -2.70
C CYS A 141 5.09 -2.17 -4.19
N VAL A 142 5.77 -3.24 -4.56
CA VAL A 142 5.95 -3.67 -5.98
C VAL A 142 4.83 -4.60 -6.48
N GLY A 143 3.71 -4.67 -5.82
CA GLY A 143 2.56 -5.45 -6.29
C GLY A 143 2.78 -6.98 -6.37
N ALA A 144 3.75 -7.53 -5.65
CA ALA A 144 4.05 -8.97 -5.67
C ALA A 144 2.96 -9.85 -5.05
N ASN A 145 2.01 -9.28 -4.33
CA ASN A 145 0.90 -9.95 -3.64
C ASN A 145 1.29 -11.11 -2.72
N TRP A 146 2.54 -11.16 -2.26
CA TRP A 146 2.97 -12.14 -1.26
C TRP A 146 2.14 -12.04 0.04
N CYS A 147 1.84 -10.82 0.47
CA CYS A 147 0.94 -10.57 1.61
C CYS A 147 -0.43 -11.23 1.41
N MET A 148 -1.02 -11.08 0.23
CA MET A 148 -2.33 -11.68 -0.09
C MET A 148 -2.25 -13.21 -0.14
N SER A 149 -1.21 -13.77 -0.75
CA SER A 149 -1.00 -15.22 -0.80
C SER A 149 -0.93 -15.83 0.61
N ARG A 150 -0.27 -15.15 1.56
CA ARG A 150 -0.20 -15.60 2.94
C ARG A 150 -1.56 -15.53 3.65
N ILE A 151 -2.31 -14.45 3.44
CA ILE A 151 -3.69 -14.33 4.00
C ILE A 151 -4.58 -15.46 3.49
N PHE A 152 -4.57 -15.76 2.20
CA PHE A 152 -5.34 -16.87 1.64
C PHE A 152 -4.88 -18.25 2.13
N ALA A 153 -3.61 -18.39 2.46
CA ALA A 153 -3.07 -19.59 3.08
C ALA A 153 -3.28 -19.64 4.60
N GLN A 154 -4.05 -18.69 5.17
CA GLN A 154 -4.27 -18.57 6.62
C GLN A 154 -2.96 -18.49 7.42
N ALA A 155 -1.92 -17.93 6.83
CA ALA A 155 -0.62 -17.73 7.44
C ALA A 155 -0.46 -16.26 7.89
N PRO A 156 0.43 -15.97 8.84
CA PRO A 156 0.71 -14.60 9.25
C PRO A 156 1.08 -13.72 8.06
N LEU A 157 0.67 -12.45 8.09
CA LEU A 157 1.01 -11.47 7.08
C LEU A 157 2.52 -11.46 6.80
N GLY A 158 2.91 -11.19 5.58
CA GLY A 158 4.32 -11.04 5.20
C GLY A 158 4.47 -10.13 3.99
N CYS A 159 5.63 -9.51 3.86
CA CYS A 159 5.97 -8.68 2.70
C CYS A 159 7.36 -9.08 2.19
N ILE A 160 7.54 -9.12 0.87
CA ILE A 160 8.85 -9.44 0.27
C ILE A 160 9.90 -8.37 0.54
N HIS A 161 9.49 -7.12 0.79
CA HIS A 161 10.35 -5.98 1.06
C HIS A 161 10.50 -5.66 2.55
N ASN A 162 9.46 -5.95 3.34
CA ASN A 162 9.45 -5.67 4.77
C ASN A 162 9.47 -6.98 5.57
N PRO A 163 10.63 -7.44 6.02
CA PRO A 163 10.73 -8.67 6.79
C PRO A 163 10.05 -8.60 8.16
N ALA A 164 9.77 -7.40 8.67
CA ALA A 164 9.04 -7.21 9.93
C ALA A 164 7.53 -7.33 9.79
N ALA A 165 6.99 -7.28 8.55
CA ALA A 165 5.54 -7.35 8.34
C ALA A 165 4.92 -8.62 8.94
N GLY A 166 3.99 -8.42 9.89
CA GLY A 166 3.36 -9.50 10.66
C GLY A 166 4.22 -10.09 11.78
N GLN A 167 5.39 -9.48 12.07
CA GLN A 167 6.33 -9.87 13.13
C GLN A 167 6.96 -8.63 13.78
N GLU A 168 6.23 -7.52 13.82
CA GLU A 168 6.74 -6.22 14.24
C GLU A 168 7.23 -6.21 15.68
N LEU A 169 6.65 -7.04 16.56
CA LEU A 169 7.08 -7.15 17.95
C LEU A 169 8.53 -7.68 18.10
N ASP A 170 8.91 -8.58 17.19
CA ASP A 170 10.22 -9.25 17.27
C ASP A 170 11.25 -8.64 16.32
N LEU A 171 10.80 -8.10 15.19
CA LEU A 171 11.64 -7.69 14.07
C LEU A 171 11.51 -6.20 13.72
N ASP A 172 11.07 -5.35 14.66
CA ASP A 172 10.98 -3.91 14.41
C ASP A 172 12.34 -3.32 14.03
N GLU A 173 12.48 -2.98 12.76
CA GLU A 173 13.73 -2.42 12.23
C GLU A 173 14.07 -1.02 12.77
N TYR A 174 13.10 -0.33 13.33
CA TYR A 174 13.27 1.00 13.89
C TYR A 174 13.72 0.96 15.35
N ASN A 175 13.49 -0.16 16.03
CA ASN A 175 13.87 -0.40 17.42
C ASN A 175 14.80 -1.62 17.58
N LEU A 176 15.66 -1.87 16.59
CA LEU A 176 16.65 -2.97 16.68
C LEU A 176 17.54 -2.78 17.92
N PRO A 177 17.57 -3.75 18.82
CA PRO A 177 18.42 -3.64 20.00
C PRO A 177 19.90 -3.58 19.59
N PRO A 178 20.68 -2.66 20.18
CA PRO A 178 22.12 -2.64 19.96
C PRO A 178 22.77 -3.94 20.44
N VAL A 179 23.90 -4.29 19.84
CA VAL A 179 24.64 -5.49 20.26
C VAL A 179 25.48 -5.19 21.49
N GLU A 180 25.56 -6.14 22.42
CA GLU A 180 26.44 -6.07 23.58
C GLU A 180 27.91 -6.06 23.14
N LYS A 181 28.27 -6.88 22.16
CA LYS A 181 29.64 -6.99 21.64
C LYS A 181 29.67 -6.75 20.13
N LYS A 182 30.37 -5.69 19.72
CA LYS A 182 30.63 -5.42 18.31
C LYS A 182 31.51 -6.52 17.69
N LYS A 183 31.12 -6.95 16.48
CA LYS A 183 31.87 -7.95 15.70
C LYS A 183 32.20 -7.38 14.33
N LYS A 184 33.25 -7.90 13.72
CA LYS A 184 33.51 -7.75 12.28
C LYS A 184 32.77 -8.88 11.58
N VAL A 185 31.88 -8.53 10.67
CA VAL A 185 31.01 -9.46 9.94
C VAL A 185 31.26 -9.33 8.45
N ALA A 186 31.58 -10.45 7.82
CA ALA A 186 31.65 -10.55 6.37
C ALA A 186 30.31 -11.10 5.85
N VAL A 187 29.67 -10.37 4.94
CA VAL A 187 28.50 -10.83 4.22
C VAL A 187 28.91 -11.09 2.77
N VAL A 188 28.65 -12.29 2.27
CA VAL A 188 29.02 -12.69 0.90
C VAL A 188 27.77 -12.75 0.04
N GLY A 189 27.74 -11.95 -1.02
CA GLY A 189 26.64 -11.81 -1.96
C GLY A 189 25.80 -10.54 -1.73
N GLY A 190 25.79 -9.66 -2.72
CA GLY A 190 25.07 -8.38 -2.74
C GLY A 190 23.65 -8.45 -3.29
N GLY A 191 23.00 -9.61 -3.24
CA GLY A 191 21.56 -9.72 -3.51
C GLY A 191 20.71 -9.14 -2.37
N PRO A 192 19.36 -9.11 -2.51
CA PRO A 192 18.47 -8.52 -1.51
C PRO A 192 18.68 -9.03 -0.09
N ALA A 193 18.89 -10.33 0.06
CA ALA A 193 19.15 -10.96 1.37
C ALA A 193 20.45 -10.46 2.01
N GLY A 194 21.55 -10.41 1.24
CA GLY A 194 22.84 -9.92 1.73
C GLY A 194 22.84 -8.42 2.02
N MET A 195 22.22 -7.62 1.17
CA MET A 195 22.04 -6.18 1.42
C MET A 195 21.24 -5.95 2.70
N ARG A 196 20.13 -6.67 2.88
CA ARG A 196 19.29 -6.55 4.09
C ARG A 196 20.02 -7.00 5.33
N ALA A 197 20.73 -8.13 5.29
CA ALA A 197 21.56 -8.60 6.39
C ALA A 197 22.63 -7.58 6.77
N SER A 198 23.35 -7.05 5.79
CA SER A 198 24.38 -6.01 5.99
C SER A 198 23.81 -4.77 6.65
N TRP A 199 22.68 -4.26 6.14
CA TRP A 199 22.01 -3.10 6.70
C TRP A 199 21.56 -3.34 8.15
N THR A 200 20.93 -4.48 8.44
CA THR A 200 20.45 -4.83 9.78
C THR A 200 21.60 -4.95 10.77
N LEU A 201 22.68 -5.64 10.39
CA LEU A 201 23.87 -5.82 11.23
C LEU A 201 24.57 -4.48 11.51
N ALA A 202 24.72 -3.62 10.51
CA ALA A 202 25.29 -2.29 10.67
C ALA A 202 24.45 -1.42 11.61
N ARG A 203 23.12 -1.43 11.45
CA ARG A 203 22.18 -0.72 12.33
C ARG A 203 22.27 -1.18 13.78
N ARG A 204 22.55 -2.45 14.03
CA ARG A 204 22.79 -2.99 15.37
C ARG A 204 24.16 -2.64 15.94
N GLY A 205 25.06 -2.07 15.13
CA GLY A 205 26.39 -1.58 15.58
C GLY A 205 27.56 -2.51 15.24
N HIS A 206 27.38 -3.55 14.43
CA HIS A 206 28.50 -4.36 13.92
C HIS A 206 29.31 -3.61 12.86
N GLN A 207 30.57 -3.97 12.68
CA GLN A 207 31.39 -3.58 11.53
C GLN A 207 31.16 -4.58 10.40
N VAL A 208 30.45 -4.16 9.34
CA VAL A 208 30.05 -5.05 8.25
C VAL A 208 30.83 -4.76 6.99
N THR A 209 31.32 -5.81 6.34
CA THR A 209 31.87 -5.77 4.98
C THR A 209 31.03 -6.66 4.08
N LEU A 210 30.40 -6.07 3.05
CA LEU A 210 29.66 -6.79 2.02
C LEU A 210 30.57 -7.07 0.82
N PHE A 211 30.71 -8.34 0.46
CA PHE A 211 31.45 -8.79 -0.71
C PHE A 211 30.48 -9.17 -1.82
N GLU A 212 30.68 -8.60 -2.99
CA GLU A 212 29.92 -8.92 -4.22
C GLU A 212 30.90 -9.19 -5.35
N ALA A 213 30.67 -10.26 -6.11
CA ALA A 213 31.52 -10.65 -7.24
C ALA A 213 31.32 -9.77 -8.47
N ARG A 214 30.17 -9.12 -8.58
CA ARG A 214 29.83 -8.20 -9.68
C ARG A 214 30.11 -6.76 -9.30
N THR A 215 30.14 -5.88 -10.29
CA THR A 215 30.28 -4.43 -10.08
C THR A 215 29.06 -3.74 -9.50
N GLU A 216 27.92 -4.43 -9.47
CA GLU A 216 26.65 -3.88 -9.05
C GLU A 216 25.91 -4.82 -8.10
N LEU A 217 25.23 -4.24 -7.11
CA LEU A 217 24.37 -4.94 -6.17
C LEU A 217 23.03 -5.33 -6.82
N GLY A 218 22.22 -6.15 -6.13
CA GLY A 218 20.88 -6.54 -6.54
C GLY A 218 20.71 -7.99 -6.93
N GLY A 219 21.80 -8.70 -7.27
CA GLY A 219 21.76 -10.14 -7.56
C GLY A 219 20.74 -10.49 -8.65
N GLN A 220 19.93 -11.52 -8.44
CA GLN A 220 18.94 -12.01 -9.42
C GLN A 220 17.77 -11.04 -9.65
N VAL A 221 17.46 -10.14 -8.73
CA VAL A 221 16.37 -9.17 -8.91
C VAL A 221 16.61 -8.29 -10.14
N ARG A 222 17.86 -7.99 -10.45
CA ARG A 222 18.23 -7.23 -11.66
C ARG A 222 17.77 -7.90 -12.97
N TRP A 223 17.79 -9.23 -13.01
CA TRP A 223 17.30 -9.99 -14.17
C TRP A 223 15.77 -9.99 -14.22
N TRP A 224 15.13 -10.14 -13.07
CA TRP A 224 13.67 -10.10 -13.00
C TRP A 224 13.10 -8.74 -13.39
N ALA A 225 13.82 -7.69 -13.04
CA ALA A 225 13.42 -6.31 -13.33
C ALA A 225 13.54 -5.93 -14.83
N GLN A 226 14.16 -6.78 -15.66
CA GLN A 226 14.18 -6.58 -17.10
C GLN A 226 12.82 -6.86 -17.76
N ALA A 227 11.95 -7.62 -17.11
CA ALA A 227 10.57 -7.78 -17.57
C ALA A 227 9.79 -6.48 -17.34
N GLU A 228 9.07 -5.99 -18.36
CA GLU A 228 8.31 -4.73 -18.33
C GLU A 228 7.40 -4.62 -17.10
N SER A 229 6.72 -5.72 -16.75
CA SER A 229 5.83 -5.79 -15.59
C SER A 229 6.54 -5.80 -14.22
N ARG A 230 7.88 -5.77 -14.18
CA ARG A 230 8.70 -5.92 -12.97
C ARG A 230 9.80 -4.87 -12.84
N HIS A 231 9.83 -3.87 -13.71
CA HIS A 231 10.85 -2.80 -13.67
C HIS A 231 10.86 -2.06 -12.33
N GLU A 232 9.73 -1.99 -11.63
CA GLU A 232 9.62 -1.39 -10.29
C GLU A 232 10.52 -2.07 -9.22
N LEU A 233 11.04 -3.27 -9.51
CA LEU A 233 12.00 -3.95 -8.64
C LEU A 233 13.40 -3.32 -8.66
N ILE A 234 13.70 -2.48 -9.65
CA ILE A 234 14.96 -1.70 -9.70
C ILE A 234 14.73 -0.36 -8.98
N GLY A 235 15.55 -0.05 -8.03
CA GLY A 235 15.44 1.21 -7.27
C GLY A 235 14.95 1.02 -5.84
N ILE A 236 14.91 -0.24 -5.42
CA ILE A 236 14.60 -0.63 -4.04
C ILE A 236 15.89 -0.70 -3.22
#